data_cc9708ecf1c58b0b679d4c9ca9d321f2
#
_entry.id   cc9708ecf1c58b0b679d4c9ca9d321f2
#
_cell.length_a   1.000
_cell.length_b   1.000
_cell.length_c   1.000
_cell.angle_alpha   90.00
_cell.angle_beta   90.00
_cell.angle_gamma   90.00
#
_symmetry.space_group_name_H-M   'P 1'
#
loop_
_entity.id
_entity.type
_entity.pdbx_description
1 polymer ?
#
loop_
_entity_poly.entity_id
_entity_poly.type
_entity_poly.pdbx_seq_one_letter_code
_entity_poly.pdbx_strand_id
1 'polypeptide(L)'
;VLDAIASYEEIKTTLVRADTASITHVFFHSLIMDNKKAFDGDSDEKGYNQVMTTKSEFLKILDQMYERGYVLVRMRDIAYETTDENGNPKFVAGDIMLPPGKKPFVMSQDDVCYYDYMKGDGFATRIVIGDDGKPTCEMELDDGTVVTGSFDLVPLLEDFIAEHPDFSYKGARAVLAFTGYQGVLGYRTDPEYKDSNPNYEEDLESVRQVAQCLRD
;
A
#
# COMPACT_ATOMS: atom_id res chain seq x y z
N VAL A 1 25.76 -13.95 -16.86
CA VAL A 1 25.13 -12.80 -17.57
C VAL A 1 24.50 -13.27 -18.87
N LEU A 2 25.24 -13.95 -19.77
CA LEU A 2 24.70 -14.43 -21.06
C LEU A 2 23.56 -15.44 -20.89
N ASP A 3 23.66 -16.36 -19.92
CA ASP A 3 22.61 -17.34 -19.63
C ASP A 3 21.35 -16.66 -19.07
N ALA A 4 21.50 -15.61 -18.25
CA ALA A 4 20.38 -14.82 -17.76
C ALA A 4 19.68 -14.04 -18.88
N ILE A 5 20.45 -13.52 -19.86
CA ILE A 5 19.88 -12.85 -21.04
C ILE A 5 19.12 -13.84 -21.91
N ALA A 6 19.68 -15.02 -22.16
CA ALA A 6 19.02 -16.06 -22.94
C ALA A 6 17.71 -16.54 -22.29
N SER A 7 17.72 -16.76 -20.97
CA SER A 7 16.52 -17.12 -20.21
C SER A 7 15.46 -15.99 -20.24
N TYR A 8 15.89 -14.72 -20.16
CA TYR A 8 14.97 -13.59 -20.29
C TYR A 8 14.31 -13.51 -21.66
N GLU A 9 15.07 -13.68 -22.75
CA GLU A 9 14.53 -13.66 -24.10
C GLU A 9 13.58 -14.84 -24.35
N GLU A 10 13.87 -16.01 -23.79
CA GLU A 10 12.96 -17.19 -23.86
C GLU A 10 11.65 -16.91 -23.12
N ILE A 11 11.70 -16.39 -21.88
CA ILE A 11 10.52 -16.03 -21.09
C ILE A 11 9.69 -14.99 -21.84
N LYS A 12 10.32 -13.96 -22.40
CA LYS A 12 9.66 -12.88 -23.13
C LYS A 12 8.81 -13.40 -24.31
N THR A 13 9.26 -14.47 -24.98
CA THR A 13 8.50 -15.09 -26.09
C THR A 13 7.27 -15.86 -25.64
N THR A 14 7.18 -16.22 -24.35
CA THR A 14 6.05 -16.98 -23.78
C THR A 14 5.00 -16.10 -23.12
N LEU A 15 5.25 -14.80 -22.95
CA LEU A 15 4.32 -13.88 -22.30
C LEU A 15 3.01 -13.78 -23.10
N VAL A 16 1.91 -13.74 -22.39
CA VAL A 16 0.56 -13.54 -22.93
C VAL A 16 -0.03 -12.24 -22.45
N ARG A 17 -0.86 -11.61 -23.28
CA ARG A 17 -1.58 -10.41 -22.89
C ARG A 17 -2.64 -10.77 -21.86
N ALA A 18 -2.62 -10.09 -20.71
CA ALA A 18 -3.64 -10.25 -19.70
C ALA A 18 -4.95 -9.59 -20.13
N ASP A 19 -6.07 -10.19 -19.72
CA ASP A 19 -7.40 -9.59 -19.90
C ASP A 19 -7.59 -8.45 -18.89
N THR A 20 -7.50 -7.22 -19.37
CA THR A 20 -7.68 -6.02 -18.54
C THR A 20 -9.14 -5.73 -18.18
N ALA A 21 -10.11 -6.43 -18.77
CA ALA A 21 -11.53 -6.30 -18.44
C ALA A 21 -11.93 -7.10 -17.19
N SER A 22 -11.09 -8.04 -16.74
CA SER A 22 -11.37 -8.92 -15.60
C SER A 22 -10.37 -8.80 -14.45
N ILE A 23 -9.80 -7.61 -14.24
CA ILE A 23 -8.83 -7.36 -13.17
C ILE A 23 -9.55 -7.28 -11.82
N THR A 24 -9.09 -8.07 -10.86
CA THR A 24 -9.57 -8.01 -9.47
C THR A 24 -8.94 -6.80 -8.76
N HIS A 25 -9.76 -6.06 -8.01
CA HIS A 25 -9.31 -5.06 -7.04
C HIS A 25 -9.57 -5.59 -5.64
N VAL A 26 -8.56 -5.57 -4.79
CA VAL A 26 -8.65 -5.84 -3.36
C VAL A 26 -8.21 -4.59 -2.59
N PHE A 27 -8.93 -4.28 -1.52
CA PHE A 27 -8.62 -3.12 -0.70
C PHE A 27 -8.61 -3.45 0.78
N PHE A 28 -7.90 -2.65 1.54
CA PHE A 28 -7.73 -2.76 2.98
C PHE A 28 -7.80 -1.37 3.60
N HIS A 29 -8.16 -1.31 4.87
CA HIS A 29 -7.88 -0.16 5.74
C HIS A 29 -6.54 -0.39 6.46
N SER A 30 -6.21 0.45 7.44
CA SER A 30 -5.06 0.23 8.32
C SER A 30 -5.15 -1.13 9.00
N LEU A 31 -4.01 -1.84 9.09
CA LEU A 31 -3.99 -3.20 9.59
C LEU A 31 -3.87 -3.26 11.11
N ILE A 32 -4.59 -4.19 11.73
CA ILE A 32 -4.47 -4.48 13.16
C ILE A 32 -3.18 -5.26 13.40
N MET A 33 -2.25 -4.67 14.18
CA MET A 33 -0.99 -5.30 14.57
C MET A 33 -1.10 -6.07 15.88
N ASP A 34 -1.90 -5.56 16.84
CA ASP A 34 -2.15 -6.20 18.12
C ASP A 34 -3.66 -6.46 18.33
N ASN A 35 -4.05 -7.72 18.09
CA ASN A 35 -5.44 -8.15 18.22
C ASN A 35 -6.00 -8.01 19.65
N LYS A 36 -5.15 -8.04 20.68
CA LYS A 36 -5.63 -7.91 22.06
C LYS A 36 -6.06 -6.50 22.40
N LYS A 37 -5.44 -5.52 21.73
CA LYS A 37 -5.78 -4.10 21.90
C LYS A 37 -6.99 -3.75 21.07
N ALA A 38 -7.03 -4.17 19.81
CA ALA A 38 -8.14 -3.86 18.92
C ALA A 38 -9.46 -4.59 19.27
N PHE A 39 -9.37 -5.70 20.03
CA PHE A 39 -10.51 -6.53 20.42
C PHE A 39 -10.54 -6.70 21.94
N ASP A 40 -10.56 -5.60 22.68
CA ASP A 40 -10.52 -5.55 24.13
C ASP A 40 -11.90 -5.39 24.81
N GLY A 41 -12.97 -5.27 24.00
CA GLY A 41 -14.35 -5.15 24.44
C GLY A 41 -14.86 -3.73 24.54
N ASP A 42 -14.11 -2.76 24.06
CA ASP A 42 -14.55 -1.36 24.02
C ASP A 42 -15.54 -1.07 22.88
N SER A 43 -15.91 0.22 22.67
CA SER A 43 -16.89 0.61 21.65
C SER A 43 -16.37 0.46 20.22
N ASP A 44 -15.04 0.52 20.01
CA ASP A 44 -14.42 0.59 18.70
C ASP A 44 -14.17 -0.80 18.10
N GLU A 45 -14.04 -1.84 18.97
CA GLU A 45 -13.93 -3.25 18.58
C GLU A 45 -14.93 -3.66 17.50
N LYS A 46 -16.19 -3.23 17.65
CA LYS A 46 -17.24 -3.59 16.71
C LYS A 46 -16.98 -3.00 15.31
N GLY A 47 -16.46 -1.81 15.24
CA GLY A 47 -16.07 -1.15 13.98
C GLY A 47 -14.88 -1.87 13.35
N TYR A 48 -13.86 -2.13 14.14
CA TYR A 48 -12.66 -2.83 13.67
C TYR A 48 -12.99 -4.22 13.12
N ASN A 49 -13.81 -4.99 13.82
CA ASN A 49 -14.21 -6.33 13.39
C ASN A 49 -15.03 -6.35 12.08
N GLN A 50 -15.63 -5.23 11.67
CA GLN A 50 -16.41 -5.14 10.43
C GLN A 50 -15.54 -4.81 9.20
N VAL A 51 -14.51 -3.99 9.35
CA VAL A 51 -13.83 -3.38 8.21
C VAL A 51 -12.30 -3.52 8.23
N MET A 52 -11.70 -3.81 9.39
CA MET A 52 -10.24 -3.92 9.50
C MET A 52 -9.76 -5.36 9.32
N THR A 53 -8.54 -5.49 8.84
CA THR A 53 -7.87 -6.78 8.62
C THR A 53 -6.69 -6.87 9.58
N THR A 54 -6.49 -8.02 10.19
CA THR A 54 -5.32 -8.26 11.04
C THR A 54 -4.06 -8.50 10.20
N LYS A 55 -2.89 -8.22 10.76
CA LYS A 55 -1.60 -8.55 10.14
C LYS A 55 -1.54 -10.01 9.67
N SER A 56 -2.00 -10.94 10.51
CA SER A 56 -1.96 -12.36 10.20
C SER A 56 -2.88 -12.76 9.03
N GLU A 57 -4.02 -12.10 8.89
CA GLU A 57 -4.93 -12.30 7.75
C GLU A 57 -4.33 -11.71 6.49
N PHE A 58 -3.80 -10.49 6.55
CA PHE A 58 -3.17 -9.83 5.42
C PHE A 58 -2.03 -10.67 4.83
N LEU A 59 -1.11 -11.16 5.67
CA LEU A 59 -0.01 -12.01 5.21
C LEU A 59 -0.52 -13.31 4.56
N LYS A 60 -1.53 -13.97 5.15
CA LYS A 60 -2.16 -15.15 4.53
C LYS A 60 -2.85 -14.84 3.20
N ILE A 61 -3.44 -13.65 3.06
CA ILE A 61 -4.04 -13.20 1.79
C ILE A 61 -2.94 -13.04 0.74
N LEU A 62 -1.81 -12.40 1.08
CA LEU A 62 -0.68 -12.27 0.15
C LEU A 62 -0.16 -13.63 -0.31
N ASP A 63 0.10 -14.55 0.63
CA ASP A 63 0.53 -15.93 0.33
C ASP A 63 -0.43 -16.62 -0.63
N GLN A 64 -1.73 -16.61 -0.31
CA GLN A 64 -2.75 -17.26 -1.14
C GLN A 64 -2.89 -16.62 -2.53
N MET A 65 -2.77 -15.29 -2.63
CA MET A 65 -2.80 -14.61 -3.92
C MET A 65 -1.59 -15.00 -4.76
N TYR A 66 -0.41 -15.05 -4.16
CA TYR A 66 0.81 -15.47 -4.84
C TYR A 66 0.72 -16.91 -5.33
N GLU A 67 0.31 -17.85 -4.48
CA GLU A 67 0.12 -19.27 -4.81
C GLU A 67 -0.90 -19.48 -5.95
N ARG A 68 -1.96 -18.64 -5.99
CA ARG A 68 -2.99 -18.67 -7.06
C ARG A 68 -2.57 -17.95 -8.34
N GLY A 69 -1.33 -17.44 -8.39
CA GLY A 69 -0.74 -16.81 -9.56
C GLY A 69 -1.17 -15.37 -9.79
N TYR A 70 -1.66 -14.66 -8.77
CA TYR A 70 -1.92 -13.23 -8.88
C TYR A 70 -0.62 -12.43 -8.94
N VAL A 71 -0.63 -11.35 -9.72
CA VAL A 71 0.48 -10.42 -9.89
C VAL A 71 -0.04 -9.00 -9.74
N LEU A 72 0.55 -8.26 -8.83
CA LEU A 72 0.19 -6.86 -8.57
C LEU A 72 0.58 -5.97 -9.76
N VAL A 73 -0.36 -5.18 -10.25
CA VAL A 73 -0.19 -4.22 -11.34
C VAL A 73 -0.63 -2.82 -10.90
N ARG A 74 -0.09 -1.79 -11.53
CA ARG A 74 -0.54 -0.41 -11.27
C ARG A 74 -1.82 -0.11 -12.03
N MET A 75 -2.65 0.81 -11.52
CA MET A 75 -3.81 1.33 -12.25
C MET A 75 -3.45 1.83 -13.65
N ARG A 76 -2.31 2.53 -13.79
CA ARG A 76 -1.82 3.03 -15.07
C ARG A 76 -1.34 1.95 -16.05
N ASP A 77 -1.07 0.72 -15.57
CA ASP A 77 -0.78 -0.41 -16.46
C ASP A 77 -2.06 -1.00 -17.04
N ILE A 78 -3.22 -0.76 -16.41
CA ILE A 78 -4.55 -1.20 -16.88
C ILE A 78 -5.10 -0.24 -17.92
N ALA A 79 -5.06 1.06 -17.61
CA ALA A 79 -5.50 2.14 -18.49
C ALA A 79 -4.70 3.41 -18.21
N TYR A 80 -4.41 4.16 -19.25
CA TYR A 80 -3.71 5.43 -19.12
C TYR A 80 -4.30 6.49 -20.05
N GLU A 81 -4.14 7.74 -19.65
CA GLU A 81 -4.55 8.87 -20.44
C GLU A 81 -3.53 9.16 -21.54
N THR A 82 -4.02 9.47 -22.72
CA THR A 82 -3.27 9.97 -23.87
C THR A 82 -4.11 11.06 -24.58
N THR A 83 -3.66 11.55 -25.73
CA THR A 83 -4.42 12.51 -26.54
C THR A 83 -4.82 11.89 -27.87
N ASP A 84 -6.00 12.27 -28.38
CA ASP A 84 -6.41 11.97 -29.75
C ASP A 84 -5.71 12.88 -30.79
N GLU A 85 -6.04 12.68 -32.06
CA GLU A 85 -5.47 13.45 -33.17
C GLU A 85 -5.81 14.96 -33.11
N ASN A 86 -6.83 15.35 -32.34
CA ASN A 86 -7.27 16.70 -32.11
C ASN A 86 -6.71 17.30 -30.81
N GLY A 87 -5.89 16.56 -30.07
CA GLY A 87 -5.33 16.99 -28.79
C GLY A 87 -6.26 16.83 -27.59
N ASN A 88 -7.42 16.17 -27.74
CA ASN A 88 -8.34 15.94 -26.61
C ASN A 88 -7.87 14.73 -25.78
N PRO A 89 -8.03 14.77 -24.44
CA PRO A 89 -7.74 13.64 -23.59
C PRO A 89 -8.58 12.41 -23.96
N LYS A 90 -7.96 11.25 -24.02
CA LYS A 90 -8.63 9.95 -24.14
C LYS A 90 -7.93 8.91 -23.29
N PHE A 91 -8.70 7.94 -22.78
CA PHE A 91 -8.13 6.77 -22.12
C PHE A 91 -7.96 5.60 -23.10
N VAL A 92 -6.85 4.90 -22.97
CA VAL A 92 -6.56 3.67 -23.72
C VAL A 92 -6.25 2.53 -22.76
N ALA A 93 -6.63 1.31 -23.16
CA ALA A 93 -6.29 0.12 -22.40
C ALA A 93 -4.78 -0.11 -22.41
N GLY A 94 -4.26 -0.49 -21.25
CA GLY A 94 -2.86 -0.87 -21.10
C GLY A 94 -2.54 -2.22 -21.73
N ASP A 95 -1.26 -2.53 -21.79
CA ASP A 95 -0.72 -3.76 -22.36
C ASP A 95 0.09 -4.50 -21.29
N ILE A 96 -0.62 -5.27 -20.46
CA ILE A 96 -0.02 -6.06 -19.39
C ILE A 96 0.34 -7.44 -19.96
N MET A 97 1.64 -7.71 -20.03
CA MET A 97 2.19 -8.99 -20.52
C MET A 97 2.68 -9.82 -19.33
N LEU A 98 2.07 -10.97 -19.07
CA LEU A 98 2.38 -11.88 -17.98
C LEU A 98 2.68 -13.29 -18.46
N PRO A 99 3.41 -14.11 -17.69
CA PRO A 99 3.54 -15.53 -17.96
C PRO A 99 2.15 -16.22 -18.02
N PRO A 100 1.98 -17.28 -18.82
CA PRO A 100 0.74 -18.02 -18.90
C PRO A 100 0.23 -18.46 -17.52
N GLY A 101 -1.06 -18.25 -17.25
CA GLY A 101 -1.71 -18.62 -15.99
C GLY A 101 -1.60 -17.57 -14.86
N LYS A 102 -0.75 -16.56 -15.02
CA LYS A 102 -0.71 -15.42 -14.07
C LYS A 102 -1.90 -14.47 -14.29
N LYS A 103 -2.40 -13.85 -13.22
CA LYS A 103 -3.60 -13.03 -13.18
C LYS A 103 -3.27 -11.64 -12.60
N PRO A 104 -3.51 -10.55 -13.34
CA PRO A 104 -3.28 -9.22 -12.79
C PRO A 104 -4.32 -8.86 -11.72
N PHE A 105 -3.89 -8.13 -10.70
CA PHE A 105 -4.78 -7.53 -9.71
C PHE A 105 -4.25 -6.16 -9.26
N VAL A 106 -5.12 -5.35 -8.71
CA VAL A 106 -4.79 -4.06 -8.08
C VAL A 106 -5.06 -4.16 -6.59
N MET A 107 -4.22 -3.52 -5.79
CA MET A 107 -4.38 -3.38 -4.35
C MET A 107 -4.47 -1.90 -3.99
N SER A 108 -5.34 -1.56 -3.04
CA SER A 108 -5.35 -0.24 -2.39
C SER A 108 -5.40 -0.36 -0.88
N GLN A 109 -4.97 0.70 -0.21
CA GLN A 109 -5.22 0.93 1.20
C GLN A 109 -6.01 2.22 1.33
N ASP A 110 -7.16 2.14 1.96
CA ASP A 110 -8.08 3.23 2.14
C ASP A 110 -7.88 3.87 3.53
N ASP A 111 -8.20 5.14 3.65
CA ASP A 111 -8.14 5.93 4.89
C ASP A 111 -6.77 5.93 5.57
N VAL A 112 -5.69 6.15 4.78
CA VAL A 112 -4.31 6.17 5.33
C VAL A 112 -4.06 7.47 6.10
N CYS A 113 -4.81 7.64 7.18
CA CYS A 113 -4.78 8.82 8.06
C CYS A 113 -4.29 8.50 9.47
N TYR A 114 -4.41 7.24 9.93
CA TYR A 114 -4.09 6.82 11.30
C TYR A 114 -4.75 7.75 12.32
N TYR A 115 -6.07 7.65 12.43
CA TYR A 115 -6.90 8.53 13.24
C TYR A 115 -6.53 8.50 14.73
N ASP A 116 -6.78 9.62 15.42
CA ASP A 116 -6.45 9.74 16.84
C ASP A 116 -7.14 8.71 17.72
N TYR A 117 -8.37 8.30 17.36
CA TYR A 117 -9.11 7.28 18.11
C TYR A 117 -8.49 5.87 18.00
N MET A 118 -7.67 5.60 16.97
CA MET A 118 -6.99 4.30 16.79
C MET A 118 -5.70 4.20 17.63
N LYS A 119 -5.26 5.31 18.22
CA LYS A 119 -4.03 5.35 18.99
C LYS A 119 -4.17 4.52 20.27
N GLY A 120 -3.28 3.55 20.42
CA GLY A 120 -3.34 2.60 21.54
C GLY A 120 -4.04 1.29 21.24
N ASP A 121 -4.87 1.23 20.19
CA ASP A 121 -5.68 0.05 19.84
C ASP A 121 -4.96 -0.95 18.92
N GLY A 122 -3.63 -0.93 18.94
CA GLY A 122 -2.84 -1.93 18.22
C GLY A 122 -2.63 -1.64 16.74
N PHE A 123 -2.71 -0.37 16.33
CA PHE A 123 -2.42 0.10 14.99
C PHE A 123 -1.11 0.89 14.93
N ALA A 124 -0.55 1.04 13.73
CA ALA A 124 0.49 2.03 13.47
C ALA A 124 -0.04 3.45 13.73
N THR A 125 0.87 4.39 13.98
CA THR A 125 0.52 5.80 14.22
C THR A 125 0.81 6.69 13.01
N ARG A 126 1.80 6.34 12.18
CA ARG A 126 2.14 7.05 10.94
C ARG A 126 3.13 6.28 10.07
N ILE A 127 3.22 6.68 8.82
CA ILE A 127 4.27 6.25 7.90
C ILE A 127 5.44 7.23 7.99
N VAL A 128 6.66 6.69 8.09
CA VAL A 128 7.91 7.45 8.14
C VAL A 128 8.92 6.88 7.15
N ILE A 129 10.03 7.57 6.95
CA ILE A 129 11.18 7.07 6.19
C ILE A 129 12.13 6.40 7.18
N GLY A 130 12.41 5.12 7.01
CA GLY A 130 13.35 4.37 7.83
C GLY A 130 14.81 4.74 7.58
N ASP A 131 15.71 4.23 8.41
CA ASP A 131 17.16 4.46 8.30
C ASP A 131 17.75 3.94 6.97
N ASP A 132 17.09 3.00 6.32
CA ASP A 132 17.43 2.46 5.01
C ASP A 132 16.86 3.30 3.84
N GLY A 133 16.18 4.40 4.13
CA GLY A 133 15.56 5.29 3.16
C GLY A 133 14.24 4.78 2.58
N LYS A 134 13.68 3.69 3.11
CA LYS A 134 12.40 3.13 2.65
C LYS A 134 11.23 3.53 3.55
N PRO A 135 9.99 3.49 3.02
CA PRO A 135 8.82 3.73 3.85
C PRO A 135 8.64 2.61 4.88
N THR A 136 8.47 3.01 6.14
CA THR A 136 8.16 2.13 7.27
C THR A 136 7.09 2.78 8.13
N CYS A 137 6.66 2.14 9.24
CA CYS A 137 5.66 2.71 10.12
C CYS A 137 6.21 2.92 11.53
N GLU A 138 5.67 3.91 12.22
CA GLU A 138 5.79 4.04 13.68
C GLU A 138 4.58 3.40 14.37
N MET A 139 4.84 2.87 15.57
CA MET A 139 3.81 2.36 16.48
C MET A 139 4.18 2.75 17.90
N GLU A 140 3.20 3.21 18.67
CA GLU A 140 3.37 3.51 20.09
C GLU A 140 3.05 2.29 20.94
N LEU A 141 3.97 1.92 21.83
CA LEU A 141 3.82 0.82 22.79
C LEU A 141 3.13 1.31 24.08
N ASP A 142 2.73 0.37 24.97
CA ASP A 142 2.02 0.66 26.22
C ASP A 142 2.78 1.57 27.19
N ASP A 143 4.10 1.58 27.12
CA ASP A 143 4.96 2.44 27.94
C ASP A 143 5.21 3.83 27.32
N GLY A 144 4.57 4.13 26.19
CA GLY A 144 4.76 5.35 25.43
C GLY A 144 5.98 5.35 24.51
N THR A 145 6.73 4.26 24.46
CA THR A 145 7.86 4.13 23.53
C THR A 145 7.35 4.06 22.09
N VAL A 146 7.94 4.85 21.20
CA VAL A 146 7.68 4.76 19.75
C VAL A 146 8.73 3.89 19.12
N VAL A 147 8.28 2.89 18.36
CA VAL A 147 9.13 1.95 17.61
C VAL A 147 8.83 2.03 16.13
N THR A 148 9.82 1.75 15.28
CA THR A 148 9.66 1.68 13.83
C THR A 148 9.69 0.23 13.36
N GLY A 149 8.91 -0.08 12.29
CA GLY A 149 8.88 -1.41 11.72
C GLY A 149 7.75 -1.62 10.72
N SER A 150 7.59 -2.88 10.30
CA SER A 150 6.54 -3.29 9.36
C SER A 150 5.19 -3.43 10.09
N PHE A 151 4.59 -2.26 10.42
CA PHE A 151 3.37 -2.17 11.23
C PHE A 151 2.13 -1.77 10.44
N ASP A 152 2.18 -1.80 9.10
CA ASP A 152 0.99 -1.64 8.25
C ASP A 152 1.25 -2.18 6.85
N LEU A 153 0.26 -2.06 5.95
CA LEU A 153 0.25 -2.60 4.59
C LEU A 153 1.51 -2.22 3.81
N VAL A 154 1.92 -0.95 3.81
CA VAL A 154 3.03 -0.47 2.98
C VAL A 154 4.32 -1.25 3.26
N PRO A 155 4.90 -1.24 4.48
CA PRO A 155 6.13 -1.97 4.72
C PRO A 155 5.96 -3.49 4.66
N LEU A 156 4.81 -4.05 5.05
CA LEU A 156 4.56 -5.49 4.93
C LEU A 156 4.50 -5.95 3.47
N LEU A 157 3.94 -5.14 2.57
CA LEU A 157 3.94 -5.42 1.14
C LEU A 157 5.35 -5.32 0.54
N GLU A 158 6.17 -4.35 0.99
CA GLU A 158 7.57 -4.25 0.60
C GLU A 158 8.36 -5.49 1.02
N ASP A 159 8.20 -5.95 2.27
CA ASP A 159 8.83 -7.18 2.76
C ASP A 159 8.42 -8.38 1.90
N PHE A 160 7.14 -8.53 1.61
CA PHE A 160 6.62 -9.62 0.78
C PHE A 160 7.16 -9.57 -0.65
N ILE A 161 7.22 -8.40 -1.27
CA ILE A 161 7.76 -8.24 -2.64
C ILE A 161 9.27 -8.49 -2.66
N ALA A 162 10.00 -8.15 -1.58
CA ALA A 162 11.42 -8.46 -1.49
C ALA A 162 11.70 -9.98 -1.50
N GLU A 163 10.80 -10.77 -0.88
CA GLU A 163 10.86 -12.24 -0.90
C GLU A 163 10.32 -12.84 -2.21
N HIS A 164 9.32 -12.18 -2.83
CA HIS A 164 8.60 -12.61 -4.04
C HIS A 164 8.61 -11.53 -5.12
N PRO A 165 9.76 -11.24 -5.77
CA PRO A 165 9.85 -10.12 -6.73
C PRO A 165 8.94 -10.26 -7.95
N ASP A 166 8.56 -11.49 -8.33
CA ASP A 166 7.63 -11.77 -9.42
C ASP A 166 6.16 -11.54 -9.06
N PHE A 167 5.85 -11.23 -7.80
CA PHE A 167 4.53 -10.78 -7.36
C PHE A 167 4.19 -9.36 -7.84
N SER A 168 5.19 -8.54 -8.18
CA SER A 168 5.04 -7.13 -8.56
C SER A 168 5.44 -6.89 -10.03
N TYR A 169 4.47 -6.57 -10.87
CA TYR A 169 4.70 -6.24 -12.28
C TYR A 169 5.38 -4.86 -12.42
N LYS A 170 6.60 -4.85 -12.96
CA LYS A 170 7.38 -3.62 -13.19
C LYS A 170 7.49 -2.73 -11.94
N GLY A 171 7.62 -3.33 -10.77
CA GLY A 171 7.70 -2.60 -9.50
C GLY A 171 6.38 -1.97 -9.05
N ALA A 172 5.24 -2.58 -9.39
CA ALA A 172 3.92 -2.12 -8.93
C ALA A 172 3.80 -2.16 -7.41
N ARG A 173 3.08 -1.21 -6.85
CA ARG A 173 2.74 -1.09 -5.42
C ARG A 173 1.25 -0.81 -5.25
N ALA A 174 0.77 -0.88 -4.03
CA ALA A 174 -0.60 -0.53 -3.68
C ALA A 174 -0.88 0.96 -3.93
N VAL A 175 -2.14 1.29 -4.21
CA VAL A 175 -2.63 2.66 -4.24
C VAL A 175 -3.00 3.07 -2.82
N LEU A 176 -2.55 4.23 -2.35
CA LEU A 176 -2.93 4.78 -1.06
C LEU A 176 -4.00 5.85 -1.26
N ALA A 177 -5.13 5.69 -0.58
CA ALA A 177 -6.24 6.63 -0.64
C ALA A 177 -6.33 7.42 0.67
N PHE A 178 -6.35 8.75 0.54
CA PHE A 178 -6.39 9.67 1.67
C PHE A 178 -7.75 10.36 1.74
N THR A 179 -8.38 10.34 2.92
CA THR A 179 -9.61 11.09 3.19
C THR A 179 -9.35 12.55 3.54
N GLY A 180 -8.17 12.84 4.07
CA GLY A 180 -7.76 14.17 4.53
C GLY A 180 -8.26 14.55 5.92
N TYR A 181 -9.14 13.79 6.54
CA TYR A 181 -9.55 14.02 7.93
C TYR A 181 -8.35 13.91 8.87
N GLN A 182 -8.17 14.89 9.76
CA GLN A 182 -7.04 15.02 10.68
C GLN A 182 -5.67 15.17 9.99
N GLY A 183 -5.59 14.98 8.69
CA GLY A 183 -4.37 15.01 7.90
C GLY A 183 -4.15 13.76 7.07
N VAL A 184 -2.90 13.42 6.77
CA VAL A 184 -2.53 12.28 5.92
C VAL A 184 -1.31 11.55 6.47
N LEU A 185 -1.20 10.26 6.22
CA LEU A 185 -0.05 9.40 6.61
C LEU A 185 0.24 9.38 8.12
N GLY A 186 -0.72 9.79 8.96
CA GLY A 186 -0.56 9.89 10.42
C GLY A 186 -0.06 11.25 10.93
N TYR A 187 0.19 12.20 10.04
CA TYR A 187 0.59 13.56 10.39
C TYR A 187 -0.64 14.47 10.48
N ARG A 188 -0.72 15.30 11.51
CA ARG A 188 -1.86 16.17 11.78
C ARG A 188 -1.75 17.46 10.97
N THR A 189 -2.00 17.34 9.67
CA THR A 189 -1.81 18.39 8.65
C THR A 189 -3.10 19.02 8.13
N ASP A 190 -4.27 18.60 8.63
CA ASP A 190 -5.51 19.32 8.39
C ASP A 190 -5.41 20.75 8.94
N PRO A 191 -5.87 21.79 8.21
CA PRO A 191 -5.83 23.17 8.65
C PRO A 191 -6.45 23.43 10.03
N GLU A 192 -7.38 22.62 10.49
CA GLU A 192 -7.98 22.70 11.83
C GLU A 192 -6.95 22.45 12.95
N TYR A 193 -5.88 21.72 12.67
CA TYR A 193 -4.82 21.43 13.64
C TYR A 193 -3.74 22.52 13.72
N LYS A 194 -3.78 23.54 12.84
CA LYS A 194 -2.70 24.54 12.73
C LYS A 194 -2.37 25.23 14.05
N ASP A 195 -3.40 25.57 14.82
CA ASP A 195 -3.23 26.30 16.09
C ASP A 195 -3.00 25.37 17.30
N SER A 196 -3.37 24.10 17.18
CA SER A 196 -3.30 23.10 18.25
C SER A 196 -2.10 22.14 18.13
N ASN A 197 -1.58 21.93 16.93
CA ASN A 197 -0.40 21.10 16.68
C ASN A 197 0.88 21.97 16.70
N PRO A 198 1.72 21.88 17.72
CA PRO A 198 2.96 22.69 17.80
C PRO A 198 3.97 22.33 16.70
N ASN A 199 3.84 21.16 16.06
CA ASN A 199 4.73 20.67 15.01
C ASN A 199 4.11 20.79 13.61
N TYR A 200 3.05 21.57 13.43
CA TYR A 200 2.25 21.61 12.19
C TYR A 200 3.09 21.83 10.91
N GLU A 201 4.01 22.80 10.93
CA GLU A 201 4.86 23.09 9.77
C GLU A 201 5.90 21.98 9.50
N GLU A 202 6.41 21.35 10.57
CA GLU A 202 7.30 20.19 10.49
C GLU A 202 6.57 18.96 9.94
N ASP A 203 5.35 18.72 10.38
CA ASP A 203 4.47 17.65 9.87
C ASP A 203 4.18 17.84 8.38
N LEU A 204 3.90 19.07 7.93
CA LEU A 204 3.71 19.37 6.52
C LEU A 204 4.95 19.04 5.66
N GLU A 205 6.14 19.35 6.16
CA GLU A 205 7.38 19.01 5.46
C GLU A 205 7.64 17.51 5.47
N SER A 206 7.43 16.85 6.60
CA SER A 206 7.56 15.39 6.75
C SER A 206 6.64 14.64 5.79
N VAL A 207 5.37 15.06 5.66
CA VAL A 207 4.42 14.49 4.71
C VAL A 207 4.92 14.61 3.27
N ARG A 208 5.50 15.75 2.88
CA ARG A 208 6.05 15.91 1.52
C ARG A 208 7.18 14.93 1.24
N GLN A 209 8.08 14.75 2.21
CA GLN A 209 9.21 13.83 2.09
C GLN A 209 8.73 12.38 2.02
N VAL A 210 7.82 11.97 2.91
CA VAL A 210 7.24 10.62 2.91
C VAL A 210 6.46 10.37 1.62
N ALA A 211 5.65 11.32 1.16
CA ALA A 211 4.91 11.20 -0.10
C ALA A 211 5.84 11.10 -1.32
N GLN A 212 6.99 11.78 -1.30
CA GLN A 212 8.00 11.62 -2.35
C GLN A 212 8.62 10.22 -2.30
N CYS A 213 9.02 9.74 -1.12
CA CYS A 213 9.56 8.39 -0.91
C CYS A 213 8.59 7.28 -1.39
N LEU A 214 7.29 7.47 -1.16
CA LEU A 214 6.25 6.52 -1.62
C LEU A 214 6.03 6.53 -3.14
N ARG A 215 6.44 7.60 -3.85
CA ARG A 215 6.31 7.72 -5.31
C ARG A 215 7.48 7.15 -6.07
N ASP A 216 8.67 7.16 -5.48
CA ASP A 216 9.93 6.72 -6.07
C ASP A 216 10.11 5.21 -6.00
#